data_c4d15b4944f9759c1366086efd3b3616
#
_entry.id   c4d15b4944f9759c1366086efd3b3616
#
_cell.length_a   1.000
_cell.length_b   1.000
_cell.length_c   1.000
_cell.angle_alpha   90.00
_cell.angle_beta   90.00
_cell.angle_gamma   90.00
#
_symmetry.space_group_name_H-M   'P 1'
#
loop_
_entity.id
_entity.type
_entity.pdbx_description
1 polymer ?
#
loop_
_entity_poly.entity_id
_entity_poly.type
_entity_poly.pdbx_seq_one_letter_code
_entity_poly.pdbx_strand_id
1 'polypeptide(L)'
;MQPKFEKYQGLIFDMDGTLIDTMPAHVAAWQKTADEFGFDFDPTWLHSLGGMPSHKIVLEVNRRFGLELDPVLVSGFKMQQFAQSEVKGELIAITHQVLLDNMDDKKVAIGTGAQQQGAHELLKSRGVFDYFDAVVTATEVNNHKPFPDTFLLAAEQIKCEPSQCVVFEDTLLGLQAAHAAGMDCYLVTKSGFVFKPVTEAAFTE
;
A
#
# COMPACT_ATOMS: atom_id res chain seq x y z
N MET A 1 -19.93 11.43 1.52
CA MET A 1 -19.67 12.22 2.75
C MET A 1 -18.22 12.63 2.70
N GLN A 2 -17.90 13.91 2.87
CA GLN A 2 -16.49 14.30 2.96
C GLN A 2 -15.89 13.73 4.26
N PRO A 3 -14.68 13.15 4.21
CA PRO A 3 -14.00 12.66 5.39
C PRO A 3 -13.80 13.78 6.41
N LYS A 4 -13.89 13.47 7.71
CA LYS A 4 -13.63 14.42 8.80
C LYS A 4 -12.34 14.01 9.49
N PHE A 5 -11.38 14.92 9.48
CA PHE A 5 -10.02 14.65 9.96
C PHE A 5 -9.68 15.41 11.25
N GLU A 6 -10.60 16.18 11.82
CA GLU A 6 -10.32 17.06 12.98
C GLU A 6 -9.78 16.30 14.19
N LYS A 7 -10.20 15.05 14.39
CA LYS A 7 -9.75 14.22 15.51
C LYS A 7 -8.37 13.59 15.33
N TYR A 8 -7.85 13.55 14.08
CA TYR A 8 -6.56 12.91 13.79
C TYR A 8 -5.43 13.93 13.74
N GLN A 9 -4.26 13.54 14.23
CA GLN A 9 -3.01 14.29 14.13
C GLN A 9 -2.15 13.79 12.96
N GLY A 10 -2.25 12.49 12.64
CA GLY A 10 -1.51 11.82 11.57
C GLY A 10 -2.44 11.27 10.48
N LEU A 11 -2.06 11.48 9.22
CA LEU A 11 -2.66 10.86 8.05
C LEU A 11 -1.61 9.96 7.40
N ILE A 12 -1.89 8.67 7.30
CA ILE A 12 -0.97 7.68 6.71
C ILE A 12 -1.60 7.14 5.43
N PHE A 13 -0.90 7.31 4.32
CA PHE A 13 -1.39 6.86 3.01
C PHE A 13 -0.64 5.58 2.60
N ASP A 14 -1.38 4.57 2.17
CA ASP A 14 -0.80 3.60 1.26
C ASP A 14 -0.49 4.28 -0.09
N MET A 15 0.39 3.69 -0.87
CA MET A 15 0.87 4.28 -2.12
C MET A 15 0.14 3.72 -3.34
N ASP A 16 0.25 2.40 -3.54
CA ASP A 16 -0.16 1.73 -4.78
C ASP A 16 -1.66 1.42 -4.80
N GLY A 17 -2.42 2.09 -5.68
CA GLY A 17 -3.89 1.98 -5.71
C GLY A 17 -4.60 2.94 -4.76
N THR A 18 -3.86 3.62 -3.90
CA THR A 18 -4.38 4.58 -2.91
C THR A 18 -4.01 6.02 -3.24
N LEU A 19 -2.71 6.35 -3.27
CA LEU A 19 -2.22 7.68 -3.65
C LEU A 19 -1.93 7.76 -5.15
N ILE A 20 -1.42 6.67 -5.73
CA ILE A 20 -1.02 6.58 -7.13
C ILE A 20 -1.73 5.38 -7.77
N ASP A 21 -2.36 5.56 -8.93
CA ASP A 21 -3.05 4.49 -9.68
C ASP A 21 -2.05 3.61 -10.43
N THR A 22 -1.25 2.85 -9.68
CA THR A 22 -0.22 1.94 -10.21
C THR A 22 -0.77 0.56 -10.58
N MET A 23 -2.01 0.25 -10.19
CA MET A 23 -2.56 -1.11 -10.33
C MET A 23 -2.59 -1.62 -11.77
N PRO A 24 -2.91 -0.81 -12.80
CA PRO A 24 -2.83 -1.26 -14.19
C PRO A 24 -1.41 -1.71 -14.60
N ALA A 25 -0.38 -0.97 -14.16
CA ALA A 25 1.02 -1.32 -14.44
C ALA A 25 1.46 -2.58 -13.67
N HIS A 26 1.00 -2.75 -12.43
CA HIS A 26 1.25 -3.95 -11.65
C HIS A 26 0.60 -5.18 -12.28
N VAL A 27 -0.65 -5.09 -12.70
CA VAL A 27 -1.38 -6.17 -13.39
C VAL A 27 -0.67 -6.57 -14.67
N ALA A 28 -0.26 -5.60 -15.50
CA ALA A 28 0.47 -5.86 -16.74
C ALA A 28 1.84 -6.53 -16.48
N ALA A 29 2.57 -6.12 -15.44
CA ALA A 29 3.84 -6.73 -15.06
C ALA A 29 3.64 -8.17 -14.56
N TRP A 30 2.60 -8.44 -13.78
CA TRP A 30 2.27 -9.80 -13.33
C TRP A 30 1.80 -10.70 -14.48
N GLN A 31 1.05 -10.19 -15.48
CA GLN A 31 0.71 -10.97 -16.68
C GLN A 31 1.96 -11.46 -17.40
N LYS A 32 2.91 -10.55 -17.67
CA LYS A 32 4.19 -10.92 -18.30
C LYS A 32 4.98 -11.92 -17.46
N THR A 33 4.91 -11.81 -16.14
CA THR A 33 5.58 -12.73 -15.23
C THR A 33 4.92 -14.11 -15.27
N ALA A 34 3.60 -14.18 -15.31
CA ALA A 34 2.86 -15.42 -15.43
C ALA A 34 3.17 -16.13 -16.76
N ASP A 35 3.22 -15.37 -17.85
CA ASP A 35 3.57 -15.88 -19.19
C ASP A 35 5.01 -16.46 -19.22
N GLU A 36 5.98 -15.79 -18.57
CA GLU A 36 7.39 -16.21 -18.52
C GLU A 36 7.60 -17.46 -17.66
N PHE A 37 6.94 -17.50 -16.48
CA PHE A 37 7.16 -18.57 -15.50
C PHE A 37 6.11 -19.67 -15.51
N GLY A 38 5.13 -19.61 -16.43
CA GLY A 38 4.20 -20.69 -16.75
C GLY A 38 3.15 -20.97 -15.67
N PHE A 39 2.56 -19.93 -15.07
CA PHE A 39 1.43 -20.10 -14.18
C PHE A 39 0.19 -19.32 -14.65
N ASP A 40 -0.99 -19.81 -14.24
CA ASP A 40 -2.25 -19.19 -14.64
C ASP A 40 -2.39 -17.78 -14.06
N PHE A 41 -2.73 -16.83 -14.91
CA PHE A 41 -2.93 -15.44 -14.53
C PHE A 41 -4.39 -15.16 -14.18
N ASP A 42 -4.61 -14.79 -12.91
CA ASP A 42 -5.90 -14.33 -12.40
C ASP A 42 -5.73 -12.91 -11.82
N PRO A 43 -6.06 -11.85 -12.60
CA PRO A 43 -5.85 -10.48 -12.18
C PRO A 43 -6.66 -10.10 -10.93
N THR A 44 -7.86 -10.68 -10.76
CA THR A 44 -8.71 -10.38 -9.61
C THR A 44 -8.11 -10.95 -8.32
N TRP A 45 -7.63 -12.20 -8.38
CA TRP A 45 -6.96 -12.80 -7.24
C TRP A 45 -5.64 -12.10 -6.93
N LEU A 46 -4.80 -11.83 -7.91
CA LEU A 46 -3.55 -11.09 -7.71
C LEU A 46 -3.78 -9.69 -7.12
N HIS A 47 -4.82 -9.00 -7.56
CA HIS A 47 -5.22 -7.73 -6.96
C HIS A 47 -5.60 -7.87 -5.48
N SER A 48 -6.23 -8.98 -5.09
CA SER A 48 -6.58 -9.23 -3.68
C SER A 48 -5.37 -9.41 -2.75
N LEU A 49 -4.18 -9.69 -3.32
CA LEU A 49 -2.89 -9.75 -2.63
C LEU A 49 -2.15 -8.41 -2.60
N GLY A 50 -2.78 -7.34 -3.08
CA GLY A 50 -2.25 -5.97 -3.03
C GLY A 50 -1.84 -5.58 -1.61
N GLY A 51 -0.78 -4.78 -1.49
CA GLY A 51 -0.18 -4.43 -0.20
C GLY A 51 0.91 -5.40 0.28
N MET A 52 0.99 -6.62 -0.29
CA MET A 52 2.10 -7.54 -0.04
C MET A 52 3.30 -7.25 -0.94
N PRO A 53 4.56 -7.42 -0.46
CA PRO A 53 5.75 -7.43 -1.31
C PRO A 53 5.70 -8.54 -2.35
N SER A 54 6.20 -8.27 -3.56
CA SER A 54 6.11 -9.22 -4.70
C SER A 54 6.67 -10.61 -4.40
N HIS A 55 7.76 -10.73 -3.62
CA HIS A 55 8.31 -12.05 -3.26
C HIS A 55 7.36 -12.89 -2.39
N LYS A 56 6.52 -12.24 -1.55
CA LYS A 56 5.48 -12.93 -0.78
C LYS A 56 4.31 -13.34 -1.66
N ILE A 57 3.97 -12.54 -2.67
CA ILE A 57 2.97 -12.92 -3.69
C ILE A 57 3.40 -14.17 -4.44
N VAL A 58 4.71 -14.33 -4.77
CA VAL A 58 5.21 -15.56 -5.41
C VAL A 58 5.00 -16.80 -4.53
N LEU A 59 5.15 -16.67 -3.20
CA LEU A 59 4.84 -17.79 -2.29
C LEU A 59 3.35 -18.18 -2.36
N GLU A 60 2.45 -17.20 -2.48
CA GLU A 60 1.02 -17.47 -2.67
C GLU A 60 0.71 -18.10 -4.04
N VAL A 61 1.43 -17.69 -5.10
CA VAL A 61 1.37 -18.33 -6.43
C VAL A 61 1.79 -19.80 -6.30
N ASN A 62 2.93 -20.08 -5.67
CA ASN A 62 3.40 -21.44 -5.44
C ASN A 62 2.36 -22.28 -4.69
N ARG A 63 1.79 -21.73 -3.61
CA ARG A 63 0.79 -22.41 -2.81
C ARG A 63 -0.49 -22.69 -3.60
N ARG A 64 -0.96 -21.72 -4.41
CA ARG A 64 -2.22 -21.83 -5.16
C ARG A 64 -2.12 -22.85 -6.30
N PHE A 65 -0.99 -22.85 -7.01
CA PHE A 65 -0.82 -23.63 -8.24
C PHE A 65 0.06 -24.89 -8.04
N GLY A 66 0.53 -25.15 -6.82
CA GLY A 66 1.40 -26.31 -6.53
C GLY A 66 2.78 -26.20 -7.22
N LEU A 67 3.34 -24.98 -7.29
CA LEU A 67 4.61 -24.69 -7.94
C LEU A 67 5.75 -24.52 -6.92
N GLU A 68 6.99 -24.57 -7.39
CA GLU A 68 8.21 -24.34 -6.61
C GLU A 68 9.08 -23.24 -7.25
N LEU A 69 8.43 -22.13 -7.63
CA LEU A 69 9.12 -20.98 -8.21
C LEU A 69 10.01 -20.30 -7.17
N ASP A 70 11.20 -19.85 -7.57
CA ASP A 70 12.08 -19.05 -6.71
C ASP A 70 11.49 -17.66 -6.49
N PRO A 71 11.13 -17.28 -5.25
CA PRO A 71 10.47 -15.99 -4.97
C PRO A 71 11.33 -14.78 -5.30
N VAL A 72 12.66 -14.88 -5.17
CA VAL A 72 13.59 -13.79 -5.46
C VAL A 72 13.69 -13.58 -6.96
N LEU A 73 13.90 -14.65 -7.72
CA LEU A 73 14.01 -14.61 -9.18
C LEU A 73 12.73 -14.07 -9.82
N VAL A 74 11.58 -14.65 -9.46
CA VAL A 74 10.28 -14.30 -10.08
C VAL A 74 9.83 -12.88 -9.70
N SER A 75 10.00 -12.49 -8.43
CA SER A 75 9.68 -11.11 -8.02
C SER A 75 10.65 -10.10 -8.64
N GLY A 76 11.91 -10.44 -8.81
CA GLY A 76 12.89 -9.63 -9.51
C GLY A 76 12.50 -9.37 -10.96
N PHE A 77 12.09 -10.40 -11.70
CA PHE A 77 11.57 -10.28 -13.06
C PHE A 77 10.33 -9.37 -13.11
N LYS A 78 9.35 -9.62 -12.23
CA LYS A 78 8.14 -8.80 -12.14
C LYS A 78 8.46 -7.32 -11.90
N MET A 79 9.37 -7.03 -10.97
CA MET A 79 9.77 -5.65 -10.68
C MET A 79 10.49 -5.00 -11.86
N GLN A 80 11.29 -5.76 -12.60
CA GLN A 80 11.89 -5.27 -13.84
C GLN A 80 10.83 -4.92 -14.88
N GLN A 81 9.80 -5.76 -15.07
CA GLN A 81 8.69 -5.47 -16.00
C GLN A 81 7.93 -4.21 -15.58
N PHE A 82 7.67 -4.04 -14.28
CA PHE A 82 7.06 -2.82 -13.74
C PHE A 82 7.95 -1.58 -13.97
N ALA A 83 9.25 -1.69 -13.71
CA ALA A 83 10.20 -0.60 -13.91
C ALA A 83 10.27 -0.12 -15.37
N GLN A 84 10.13 -1.04 -16.32
CA GLN A 84 10.12 -0.79 -17.77
C GLN A 84 8.78 -0.24 -18.28
N SER A 85 7.74 -0.22 -17.45
CA SER A 85 6.46 0.36 -17.87
C SER A 85 6.61 1.86 -18.10
N GLU A 86 6.19 2.33 -19.28
CA GLU A 86 6.19 3.76 -19.63
C GLU A 86 5.21 4.55 -18.77
N VAL A 87 4.08 3.94 -18.42
CA VAL A 87 3.03 4.53 -17.58
C VAL A 87 2.94 3.76 -16.27
N LYS A 88 3.40 4.36 -15.18
CA LYS A 88 3.38 3.75 -13.84
C LYS A 88 2.19 4.18 -12.99
N GLY A 89 1.29 5.00 -13.55
CA GLY A 89 0.11 5.53 -12.86
C GLY A 89 0.24 7.01 -12.50
N GLU A 90 -0.91 7.67 -12.39
CA GLU A 90 -1.04 9.09 -12.01
C GLU A 90 -1.55 9.20 -10.57
N LEU A 91 -1.43 10.38 -9.99
CA LEU A 91 -2.00 10.66 -8.66
C LEU A 91 -3.52 10.48 -8.68
N ILE A 92 -4.04 9.76 -7.70
CA ILE A 92 -5.47 9.59 -7.51
C ILE A 92 -6.03 10.88 -6.92
N ALA A 93 -6.83 11.60 -7.70
CA ALA A 93 -7.24 12.97 -7.40
C ALA A 93 -7.86 13.14 -6.01
N ILE A 94 -8.70 12.20 -5.56
CA ILE A 94 -9.40 12.32 -4.27
C ILE A 94 -8.45 12.19 -3.06
N THR A 95 -7.48 11.29 -3.11
CA THR A 95 -6.48 11.12 -2.04
C THR A 95 -5.41 12.19 -2.10
N HIS A 96 -5.00 12.58 -3.29
CA HIS A 96 -4.08 13.70 -3.48
C HIS A 96 -4.66 15.01 -2.94
N GLN A 97 -5.96 15.26 -3.16
CA GLN A 97 -6.63 16.45 -2.59
C GLN A 97 -6.64 16.40 -1.06
N VAL A 98 -6.91 15.22 -0.46
CA VAL A 98 -6.83 15.07 1.02
C VAL A 98 -5.43 15.38 1.53
N LEU A 99 -4.37 14.92 0.83
CA LEU A 99 -2.99 15.23 1.18
C LEU A 99 -2.75 16.75 1.17
N LEU A 100 -3.09 17.42 0.06
CA LEU A 100 -2.89 18.87 -0.11
C LEU A 100 -3.66 19.71 0.93
N ASP A 101 -4.88 19.30 1.24
CA ASP A 101 -5.74 20.05 2.19
C ASP A 101 -5.28 19.92 3.64
N ASN A 102 -4.38 18.97 3.96
CA ASN A 102 -4.03 18.66 5.35
C ASN A 102 -2.53 18.69 5.66
N MET A 103 -1.64 18.66 4.68
CA MET A 103 -0.19 18.50 4.89
C MET A 103 0.47 19.65 5.66
N ASP A 104 -0.14 20.83 5.67
CA ASP A 104 0.38 21.98 6.42
C ASP A 104 -0.01 21.94 7.91
N ASP A 105 -1.15 21.31 8.24
CA ASP A 105 -1.72 21.31 9.60
C ASP A 105 -1.56 19.97 10.32
N LYS A 106 -1.28 18.88 9.59
CA LYS A 106 -1.18 17.51 10.12
C LYS A 106 0.12 16.85 9.71
N LYS A 107 0.51 15.85 10.47
CA LYS A 107 1.59 14.95 10.09
C LYS A 107 1.14 13.99 9.00
N VAL A 108 1.95 13.82 7.96
CA VAL A 108 1.60 12.96 6.84
C VAL A 108 2.70 11.94 6.55
N ALA A 109 2.32 10.68 6.31
CA ALA A 109 3.26 9.62 6.00
C ALA A 109 2.76 8.71 4.89
N ILE A 110 3.70 8.03 4.25
CA ILE A 110 3.45 6.84 3.42
C ILE A 110 3.72 5.58 4.23
N GLY A 111 2.84 4.56 4.07
CA GLY A 111 3.06 3.19 4.56
C GLY A 111 2.77 2.17 3.46
N THR A 112 3.80 1.73 2.72
CA THR A 112 3.63 0.92 1.51
C THR A 112 4.29 -0.45 1.58
N GLY A 113 3.73 -1.42 0.84
CA GLY A 113 4.34 -2.72 0.56
C GLY A 113 5.41 -2.72 -0.54
N ALA A 114 5.68 -1.56 -1.17
CA ALA A 114 6.73 -1.42 -2.16
C ALA A 114 8.13 -1.40 -1.52
N GLN A 115 9.15 -1.78 -2.29
CA GLN A 115 10.55 -1.64 -1.87
C GLN A 115 10.98 -0.18 -1.91
N GLN A 116 11.90 0.21 -1.02
CA GLN A 116 12.32 1.61 -0.80
C GLN A 116 12.71 2.32 -2.08
N GLN A 117 13.61 1.75 -2.87
CA GLN A 117 14.07 2.41 -4.09
C GLN A 117 12.90 2.75 -5.03
N GLY A 118 12.03 1.76 -5.32
CA GLY A 118 10.89 1.95 -6.23
C GLY A 118 9.86 2.96 -5.70
N ALA A 119 9.58 2.92 -4.39
CA ALA A 119 8.66 3.86 -3.75
C ALA A 119 9.19 5.30 -3.84
N HIS A 120 10.45 5.51 -3.49
CA HIS A 120 11.08 6.84 -3.55
C HIS A 120 11.14 7.39 -4.98
N GLU A 121 11.54 6.56 -5.96
CA GLU A 121 11.58 6.97 -7.36
C GLU A 121 10.19 7.36 -7.87
N LEU A 122 9.17 6.58 -7.53
CA LEU A 122 7.80 6.84 -7.96
C LEU A 122 7.24 8.13 -7.34
N LEU A 123 7.35 8.31 -6.01
CA LEU A 123 6.88 9.52 -5.32
C LEU A 123 7.61 10.78 -5.84
N LYS A 124 8.93 10.70 -6.08
CA LYS A 124 9.70 11.80 -6.66
C LYS A 124 9.24 12.12 -8.09
N SER A 125 8.98 11.09 -8.90
CA SER A 125 8.52 11.28 -10.28
C SER A 125 7.13 11.94 -10.36
N ARG A 126 6.34 11.83 -9.31
CA ARG A 126 5.03 12.50 -9.18
C ARG A 126 5.09 13.83 -8.43
N GLY A 127 6.28 14.25 -7.97
CA GLY A 127 6.52 15.53 -7.30
C GLY A 127 5.91 15.64 -5.91
N VAL A 128 5.62 14.51 -5.25
CA VAL A 128 4.97 14.49 -3.93
C VAL A 128 5.84 13.92 -2.80
N PHE A 129 7.06 13.48 -3.11
CA PHE A 129 7.94 12.87 -2.10
C PHE A 129 8.19 13.79 -0.91
N ASP A 130 8.47 15.07 -1.16
CA ASP A 130 8.81 16.06 -0.13
C ASP A 130 7.60 16.57 0.68
N TYR A 131 6.39 16.12 0.36
CA TYR A 131 5.20 16.45 1.15
C TYR A 131 5.08 15.60 2.42
N PHE A 132 5.76 14.45 2.47
CA PHE A 132 5.64 13.48 3.56
C PHE A 132 6.70 13.69 4.63
N ASP A 133 6.29 13.71 5.90
CA ASP A 133 7.18 13.69 7.07
C ASP A 133 7.93 12.35 7.18
N ALA A 134 7.34 11.24 6.67
CA ALA A 134 7.95 9.91 6.66
C ALA A 134 7.46 9.07 5.47
N VAL A 135 8.32 8.18 4.98
CA VAL A 135 8.00 7.18 3.95
C VAL A 135 8.49 5.81 4.42
N VAL A 136 7.57 4.99 4.92
CA VAL A 136 7.85 3.63 5.39
C VAL A 136 7.52 2.63 4.29
N THR A 137 8.48 1.75 4.00
CA THR A 137 8.43 0.80 2.89
C THR A 137 8.59 -0.64 3.39
N ALA A 138 8.37 -1.62 2.51
CA ALA A 138 8.57 -3.02 2.84
C ALA A 138 10.02 -3.37 3.25
N THR A 139 10.98 -2.52 2.91
CA THR A 139 12.40 -2.72 3.26
C THR A 139 12.68 -2.50 4.75
N GLU A 140 11.84 -1.70 5.42
CA GLU A 140 12.08 -1.25 6.79
C GLU A 140 11.37 -2.08 7.85
N VAL A 141 10.48 -2.99 7.43
CA VAL A 141 9.69 -3.84 8.35
C VAL A 141 9.90 -5.32 8.06
N ASN A 142 9.78 -6.16 9.08
CA ASN A 142 9.89 -7.62 8.95
C ASN A 142 8.56 -8.27 8.58
N ASN A 143 7.46 -7.78 9.16
CA ASN A 143 6.12 -8.26 8.87
C ASN A 143 5.38 -7.24 8.02
N HIS A 144 4.79 -7.72 6.92
CA HIS A 144 4.11 -6.89 5.95
C HIS A 144 2.59 -7.05 6.10
N LYS A 145 1.81 -6.15 5.52
CA LYS A 145 0.34 -6.24 5.51
C LYS A 145 -0.10 -7.69 5.24
N PRO A 146 -0.99 -8.26 6.04
CA PRO A 146 -1.93 -7.62 6.97
C PRO A 146 -1.41 -7.35 8.39
N PHE A 147 -0.11 -7.58 8.69
CA PHE A 147 0.49 -7.22 9.97
C PHE A 147 0.62 -5.70 10.11
N PRO A 148 0.57 -5.16 11.35
CA PRO A 148 0.48 -3.71 11.59
C PRO A 148 1.79 -2.95 11.42
N ASP A 149 2.93 -3.65 11.29
CA ASP A 149 4.28 -3.09 11.43
C ASP A 149 4.52 -1.85 10.56
N THR A 150 4.07 -1.87 9.30
CA THR A 150 4.24 -0.75 8.36
C THR A 150 3.56 0.52 8.88
N PHE A 151 2.33 0.41 9.37
CA PHE A 151 1.58 1.58 9.84
C PHE A 151 1.99 2.02 11.24
N LEU A 152 2.39 1.08 12.12
CA LEU A 152 2.96 1.41 13.42
C LEU A 152 4.28 2.18 13.27
N LEU A 153 5.18 1.72 12.38
CA LEU A 153 6.44 2.41 12.12
C LEU A 153 6.19 3.80 11.49
N ALA A 154 5.20 3.92 10.60
CA ALA A 154 4.85 5.21 10.02
C ALA A 154 4.36 6.20 11.10
N ALA A 155 3.49 5.76 12.01
CA ALA A 155 3.01 6.58 13.12
C ALA A 155 4.16 6.99 14.07
N GLU A 156 5.08 6.06 14.38
CA GLU A 156 6.27 6.32 15.18
C GLU A 156 7.16 7.40 14.53
N GLN A 157 7.46 7.26 13.23
CA GLN A 157 8.33 8.20 12.52
C GLN A 157 7.75 9.62 12.47
N ILE A 158 6.42 9.76 12.34
CA ILE A 158 5.75 11.06 12.39
C ILE A 158 5.42 11.52 13.83
N LYS A 159 5.78 10.73 14.84
CA LYS A 159 5.58 11.02 16.27
C LYS A 159 4.11 11.23 16.65
N CYS A 160 3.23 10.42 16.11
CA CYS A 160 1.81 10.37 16.44
C CYS A 160 1.44 9.05 17.10
N GLU A 161 0.56 9.10 18.10
CA GLU A 161 -0.01 7.87 18.67
C GLU A 161 -0.89 7.17 17.63
N PRO A 162 -0.88 5.83 17.53
CA PRO A 162 -1.70 5.10 16.56
C PRO A 162 -3.19 5.49 16.58
N SER A 163 -3.77 5.65 17.77
CA SER A 163 -5.17 6.07 17.92
C SER A 163 -5.48 7.48 17.42
N GLN A 164 -4.45 8.29 17.18
CA GLN A 164 -4.54 9.64 16.62
C GLN A 164 -4.22 9.67 15.12
N CYS A 165 -3.98 8.50 14.52
CA CYS A 165 -3.74 8.35 13.09
C CYS A 165 -4.96 7.79 12.38
N VAL A 166 -5.09 8.09 11.09
CA VAL A 166 -6.01 7.43 10.19
C VAL A 166 -5.27 6.98 8.93
N VAL A 167 -5.59 5.79 8.47
CA VAL A 167 -4.99 5.19 7.27
C VAL A 167 -5.91 5.37 6.06
N PHE A 168 -5.32 5.65 4.90
CA PHE A 168 -5.97 5.56 3.59
C PHE A 168 -5.44 4.34 2.86
N GLU A 169 -6.33 3.47 2.38
CA GLU A 169 -5.98 2.18 1.79
C GLU A 169 -7.05 1.71 0.81
N ASP A 170 -6.67 0.94 -0.21
CA ASP A 170 -7.61 0.39 -1.19
C ASP A 170 -7.84 -1.12 -1.04
N THR A 171 -7.02 -1.82 -0.22
CA THR A 171 -7.06 -3.28 -0.07
C THR A 171 -7.63 -3.72 1.29
N LEU A 172 -8.16 -4.96 1.33
CA LEU A 172 -8.59 -5.57 2.60
C LEU A 172 -7.40 -5.93 3.49
N LEU A 173 -6.25 -6.30 2.93
CA LEU A 173 -5.05 -6.59 3.71
C LEU A 173 -4.51 -5.35 4.40
N GLY A 174 -4.54 -4.20 3.73
CA GLY A 174 -4.16 -2.94 4.34
C GLY A 174 -5.17 -2.45 5.38
N LEU A 175 -6.48 -2.64 5.14
CA LEU A 175 -7.49 -2.39 6.17
C LEU A 175 -7.23 -3.22 7.44
N GLN A 176 -6.93 -4.52 7.28
CA GLN A 176 -6.58 -5.39 8.41
C GLN A 176 -5.33 -4.89 9.14
N ALA A 177 -4.29 -4.47 8.39
CA ALA A 177 -3.08 -3.92 8.96
C ALA A 177 -3.34 -2.62 9.75
N ALA A 178 -4.18 -1.72 9.23
CA ALA A 178 -4.58 -0.49 9.91
C ALA A 178 -5.33 -0.78 11.22
N HIS A 179 -6.31 -1.69 11.19
CA HIS A 179 -7.05 -2.09 12.38
C HIS A 179 -6.16 -2.80 13.41
N ALA A 180 -5.26 -3.69 12.96
CA ALA A 180 -4.28 -4.33 13.85
C ALA A 180 -3.31 -3.32 14.48
N ALA A 181 -3.05 -2.19 13.81
CA ALA A 181 -2.29 -1.07 14.35
C ALA A 181 -3.10 -0.17 15.31
N GLY A 182 -4.40 -0.42 15.50
CA GLY A 182 -5.28 0.42 16.31
C GLY A 182 -5.70 1.73 15.62
N MET A 183 -5.65 1.77 14.30
CA MET A 183 -5.95 2.96 13.49
C MET A 183 -7.27 2.80 12.75
N ASP A 184 -8.06 3.88 12.70
CA ASP A 184 -9.20 3.98 11.79
C ASP A 184 -8.69 3.97 10.34
N CYS A 185 -9.55 3.52 9.40
CA CYS A 185 -9.19 3.45 7.99
C CYS A 185 -10.28 4.05 7.09
N TYR A 186 -9.86 4.78 6.07
CA TYR A 186 -10.66 5.12 4.91
C TYR A 186 -10.29 4.21 3.74
N LEU A 187 -11.19 3.27 3.38
CA LEU A 187 -11.03 2.51 2.14
C LEU A 187 -11.29 3.42 0.95
N VAL A 188 -10.28 3.53 0.09
CA VAL A 188 -10.32 4.25 -1.17
C VAL A 188 -11.00 3.37 -2.21
N THR A 189 -12.04 3.88 -2.83
CA THR A 189 -12.79 3.17 -3.87
C THR A 189 -13.01 4.08 -5.08
N LYS A 190 -13.44 3.50 -6.19
CA LYS A 190 -13.81 4.29 -7.39
C LYS A 190 -14.91 5.32 -7.14
N SER A 191 -15.74 5.11 -6.11
CA SER A 191 -16.83 6.01 -5.74
C SER A 191 -16.51 6.98 -4.61
N GLY A 192 -15.27 6.96 -4.10
CA GLY A 192 -14.83 7.80 -2.99
C GLY A 192 -14.36 6.99 -1.78
N PHE A 193 -14.49 7.55 -0.59
CA PHE A 193 -14.01 6.95 0.65
C PHE A 193 -15.11 6.21 1.39
N VAL A 194 -14.80 5.01 1.91
CA VAL A 194 -15.64 4.26 2.83
C VAL A 194 -14.94 4.21 4.19
N PHE A 195 -15.51 4.88 5.19
CA PHE A 195 -14.95 4.89 6.54
C PHE A 195 -15.11 3.54 7.23
N LYS A 196 -14.03 3.04 7.80
CA LYS A 196 -13.92 1.78 8.53
C LYS A 196 -13.27 2.07 9.90
N PRO A 197 -14.06 2.32 10.95
CA PRO A 197 -13.50 2.55 12.27
C PRO A 197 -12.87 1.25 12.80
N VAL A 198 -11.78 1.39 13.56
CA VAL A 198 -11.26 0.30 14.38
C VAL A 198 -12.31 -0.07 15.44
N THR A 199 -12.58 -1.37 15.59
CA THR A 199 -13.53 -1.87 16.60
C THR A 199 -12.76 -2.49 17.75
N GLU A 200 -13.23 -2.34 18.98
CA GLU A 200 -12.59 -2.88 20.20
C GLU A 200 -12.40 -4.41 20.16
N ALA A 201 -13.10 -5.13 19.27
CA ALA A 201 -12.96 -6.56 19.10
C ALA A 201 -11.63 -7.03 18.46
N ALA A 202 -10.80 -6.11 17.95
CA ALA A 202 -9.50 -6.45 17.35
C ALA A 202 -8.38 -6.69 18.40
N PHE A 203 -8.66 -6.49 19.70
CA PHE A 203 -7.67 -6.56 20.77
C PHE A 203 -7.86 -7.72 21.76
N THR A 204 -8.80 -8.63 21.50
CA THR A 204 -9.02 -9.82 22.34
C THR A 204 -8.75 -11.09 21.56
N GLU A 205 -7.44 -11.46 21.45
CA GLU A 205 -6.96 -12.87 21.42
C GLU A 205 -5.44 -12.88 21.55
#